data_575aa0f8f07999f52a97f8e0049571a4
#
_entry.id   575aa0f8f07999f52a97f8e0049571a4
#
_cell.length_a   1.000
_cell.length_b   1.000
_cell.length_c   1.000
_cell.angle_alpha   90.00
_cell.angle_beta   90.00
_cell.angle_gamma   90.00
#
_symmetry.space_group_name_H-M   'P 1'
#
loop_
_entity.id
_entity.type
_entity.pdbx_description
1 polymer ?
#
loop_
_entity_poly.entity_id
_entity_poly.type
_entity_poly.pdbx_seq_one_letter_code
_entity_poly.pdbx_strand_id
1 'polypeptide(L)'
;VYFAMDFLRANTKSLLDSDHNDGNYISANNKKVIVIGGGDTGTDCIGTSLRHGCESLINFEIMPEPPKERADNNPWPLFPRVYKVDYGHEESREIYGDDPRVYSISGKEFLRNEDGSLRGIKTVEVDHNFQEVPDTEKDWEADLILLAMGFLGPEHYTISGLDLETDERSNYKAD
;
A
#
# COMPACT_ATOMS: atom_id res chain seq x y z
N VAL A 1 4.95 -8.45 8.83
CA VAL A 1 4.70 -7.09 8.32
C VAL A 1 6.00 -6.56 7.75
N TYR A 2 5.95 -6.01 6.53
CA TYR A 2 7.13 -5.49 5.83
C TYR A 2 6.81 -4.15 5.17
N PHE A 3 7.82 -3.31 4.99
CA PHE A 3 7.67 -2.16 4.11
C PHE A 3 7.58 -2.62 2.65
N ALA A 4 6.77 -1.93 1.87
CA ALA A 4 6.56 -2.24 0.46
C ALA A 4 7.87 -2.30 -0.33
N MET A 5 8.78 -1.35 -0.09
CA MET A 5 10.06 -1.29 -0.79
C MET A 5 10.99 -2.47 -0.46
N ASP A 6 10.94 -3.02 0.77
CA ASP A 6 11.70 -4.22 1.12
C ASP A 6 11.17 -5.44 0.36
N PHE A 7 9.83 -5.57 0.28
CA PHE A 7 9.17 -6.63 -0.49
C PHE A 7 9.52 -6.55 -1.97
N LEU A 8 9.32 -5.41 -2.60
CA LEU A 8 9.54 -5.21 -4.04
C LEU A 8 11.02 -5.33 -4.41
N ARG A 9 11.92 -4.76 -3.60
CA ARG A 9 13.37 -4.85 -3.82
C ARG A 9 13.86 -6.29 -3.73
N ALA A 10 13.48 -7.01 -2.68
CA ALA A 10 13.88 -8.40 -2.50
C ALA A 10 13.37 -9.29 -3.63
N ASN A 11 12.09 -9.10 -4.04
CA ASN A 11 11.51 -9.79 -5.18
C ASN A 11 12.29 -9.54 -6.47
N THR A 12 12.51 -8.27 -6.83
CA THR A 12 13.20 -7.90 -8.07
C THR A 12 14.63 -8.42 -8.09
N LYS A 13 15.34 -8.31 -6.96
CA LYS A 13 16.72 -8.81 -6.85
C LYS A 13 16.78 -10.32 -7.04
N SER A 14 15.97 -11.09 -6.34
CA SER A 14 15.94 -12.56 -6.44
C SER A 14 15.52 -13.01 -7.83
N LEU A 15 14.55 -12.33 -8.46
CA LEU A 15 14.13 -12.61 -9.83
C LEU A 15 15.29 -12.42 -10.82
N LEU A 16 15.98 -11.28 -10.78
CA LEU A 16 17.08 -10.97 -11.71
C LEU A 16 18.32 -11.83 -11.50
N ASP A 17 18.65 -12.12 -10.24
CA ASP A 17 19.88 -12.84 -9.92
C ASP A 17 19.72 -14.36 -10.08
N SER A 18 18.54 -14.92 -9.90
CA SER A 18 18.36 -16.37 -9.76
C SER A 18 17.02 -16.92 -10.27
N ASP A 19 16.16 -16.10 -10.87
CA ASP A 19 14.78 -16.50 -11.23
C ASP A 19 14.03 -17.10 -10.01
N HIS A 20 14.20 -16.45 -8.85
CA HIS A 20 13.67 -16.85 -7.53
C HIS A 20 14.22 -18.16 -6.96
N ASN A 21 15.22 -18.78 -7.59
CA ASN A 21 15.78 -20.06 -7.12
C ASN A 21 16.63 -19.93 -5.85
N ASP A 22 17.07 -18.72 -5.50
CA ASP A 22 17.84 -18.45 -4.26
C ASP A 22 16.97 -18.40 -3.00
N GLY A 23 15.64 -18.24 -3.17
CA GLY A 23 14.70 -18.11 -2.06
C GLY A 23 14.87 -16.83 -1.22
N ASN A 24 15.70 -15.87 -1.65
CA ASN A 24 16.04 -14.66 -0.92
C ASN A 24 15.04 -13.53 -1.16
N TYR A 25 13.73 -13.83 -1.11
CA TYR A 25 12.68 -12.86 -1.24
C TYR A 25 11.53 -13.14 -0.26
N ILE A 26 10.68 -12.14 -0.05
CA ILE A 26 9.50 -12.26 0.80
C ILE A 26 8.38 -12.88 -0.07
N SER A 27 8.07 -14.15 0.14
CA SER A 27 7.05 -14.83 -0.66
C SER A 27 5.64 -14.50 -0.18
N ALA A 28 4.75 -14.16 -1.11
CA ALA A 28 3.29 -14.06 -0.89
C ALA A 28 2.55 -15.34 -1.28
N ASN A 29 3.26 -16.39 -1.75
CA ASN A 29 2.63 -17.62 -2.22
C ASN A 29 1.77 -18.28 -1.13
N ASN A 30 0.53 -18.61 -1.47
CA ASN A 30 -0.47 -19.21 -0.57
C ASN A 30 -0.69 -18.42 0.74
N LYS A 31 -0.56 -17.09 0.70
CA LYS A 31 -0.77 -16.21 1.85
C LYS A 31 -1.99 -15.31 1.65
N LYS A 32 -2.68 -15.00 2.73
CA LYS A 32 -3.64 -13.91 2.83
C LYS A 32 -2.86 -12.61 2.95
N VAL A 33 -2.92 -11.77 1.91
CA VAL A 33 -2.12 -10.54 1.80
C VAL A 33 -3.00 -9.32 2.02
N ILE A 34 -2.52 -8.39 2.85
CA ILE A 34 -3.10 -7.06 2.98
C ILE A 34 -2.04 -6.03 2.58
N VAL A 35 -2.40 -5.13 1.66
CA VAL A 35 -1.59 -3.97 1.29
C VAL A 35 -2.21 -2.72 1.90
N ILE A 36 -1.43 -1.94 2.64
CA ILE A 36 -1.90 -0.68 3.25
C ILE A 36 -1.33 0.49 2.46
N GLY A 37 -2.23 1.24 1.80
CA GLY A 37 -1.93 2.37 0.93
C GLY A 37 -2.14 2.06 -0.55
N GLY A 38 -2.73 3.00 -1.27
CA GLY A 38 -3.25 2.81 -2.62
C GLY A 38 -2.57 3.62 -3.71
N GLY A 39 -1.37 4.09 -3.47
CA GLY A 39 -0.56 4.71 -4.51
C GLY A 39 0.10 3.67 -5.43
N ASP A 40 0.92 4.13 -6.37
CA ASP A 40 1.63 3.28 -7.36
C ASP A 40 2.44 2.15 -6.69
N THR A 41 3.09 2.43 -5.56
CA THR A 41 3.81 1.41 -4.78
C THR A 41 2.87 0.33 -4.24
N GLY A 42 1.65 0.70 -3.83
CA GLY A 42 0.61 -0.25 -3.42
C GLY A 42 0.19 -1.15 -4.58
N THR A 43 -0.05 -0.58 -5.75
CA THR A 43 -0.37 -1.31 -6.98
C THR A 43 0.73 -2.31 -7.35
N ASP A 44 2.01 -1.94 -7.23
CA ASP A 44 3.13 -2.85 -7.47
C ASP A 44 3.16 -4.01 -6.46
N CYS A 45 2.84 -3.74 -5.19
CA CYS A 45 2.70 -4.79 -4.18
C CYS A 45 1.55 -5.74 -4.49
N ILE A 46 0.41 -5.22 -4.96
CA ILE A 46 -0.74 -6.01 -5.40
C ILE A 46 -0.32 -6.94 -6.53
N GLY A 47 0.18 -6.40 -7.65
CA GLY A 47 0.57 -7.18 -8.81
C GLY A 47 1.66 -8.22 -8.50
N THR A 48 2.66 -7.87 -7.68
CA THR A 48 3.71 -8.80 -7.27
C THR A 48 3.14 -9.94 -6.40
N SER A 49 2.25 -9.64 -5.45
CA SER A 49 1.61 -10.66 -4.60
C SER A 49 0.75 -11.63 -5.41
N LEU A 50 0.00 -11.12 -6.40
CA LEU A 50 -0.79 -11.95 -7.32
C LEU A 50 0.10 -12.90 -8.13
N ARG A 51 1.22 -12.40 -8.67
CA ARG A 51 2.19 -13.22 -9.43
C ARG A 51 2.89 -14.25 -8.57
N HIS A 52 3.04 -14.02 -7.26
CA HIS A 52 3.48 -15.05 -6.32
C HIS A 52 2.42 -16.13 -6.04
N GLY A 53 1.16 -15.93 -6.44
CA GLY A 53 0.06 -16.85 -6.15
C GLY A 53 -0.46 -16.73 -4.71
N CYS A 54 -0.74 -15.51 -4.23
CA CYS A 54 -1.36 -15.32 -2.93
C CYS A 54 -2.76 -15.96 -2.87
N GLU A 55 -3.19 -16.38 -1.69
CA GLU A 55 -4.50 -17.01 -1.47
C GLU A 55 -5.63 -15.98 -1.58
N SER A 56 -5.41 -14.79 -1.03
CA SER A 56 -6.34 -13.66 -1.09
C SER A 56 -5.58 -12.35 -0.99
N LEU A 57 -6.21 -11.27 -1.46
CA LEU A 57 -5.60 -9.95 -1.44
C LEU A 57 -6.65 -8.87 -1.13
N ILE A 58 -6.28 -7.97 -0.20
CA ILE A 58 -7.07 -6.80 0.17
C ILE A 58 -6.14 -5.59 0.17
N ASN A 59 -6.62 -4.45 -0.32
CA ASN A 59 -5.89 -3.19 -0.28
C ASN A 59 -6.66 -2.15 0.55
N PHE A 60 -6.05 -1.65 1.61
CA PHE A 60 -6.64 -0.63 2.47
C PHE A 60 -6.24 0.78 2.04
N GLU A 61 -7.25 1.63 1.90
CA GLU A 61 -7.15 3.03 1.59
C GLU A 61 -7.73 3.88 2.72
N ILE A 62 -6.93 4.81 3.26
CA ILE A 62 -7.41 5.74 4.27
C ILE A 62 -8.33 6.82 3.65
N MET A 63 -8.11 7.15 2.39
CA MET A 63 -8.93 8.11 1.66
C MET A 63 -10.28 7.50 1.29
N PRO A 64 -11.35 8.30 1.15
CA PRO A 64 -12.60 7.85 0.57
C PRO A 64 -12.42 7.45 -0.90
N GLU A 65 -13.34 6.63 -1.41
CA GLU A 65 -13.36 6.28 -2.83
C GLU A 65 -13.42 7.57 -3.69
N PRO A 66 -12.49 7.75 -4.63
CA PRO A 66 -12.49 8.93 -5.49
C PRO A 66 -13.73 8.97 -6.40
N PRO A 67 -14.22 10.16 -6.76
CA PRO A 67 -15.35 10.30 -7.68
C PRO A 67 -15.00 9.77 -9.07
N LYS A 68 -16.01 9.28 -9.81
CA LYS A 68 -15.80 8.77 -11.19
C LYS A 68 -15.47 9.89 -12.18
N GLU A 69 -15.92 11.11 -11.89
CA GLU A 69 -15.70 12.30 -12.70
C GLU A 69 -14.98 13.36 -11.90
N ARG A 70 -14.30 14.29 -12.58
CA ARG A 70 -13.56 15.39 -11.96
C ARG A 70 -14.54 16.34 -11.25
N ALA A 71 -14.32 16.56 -9.96
CA ALA A 71 -15.12 17.48 -9.16
C ALA A 71 -14.76 18.94 -9.47
N ASP A 72 -15.70 19.87 -9.21
CA ASP A 72 -15.54 21.31 -9.47
C ASP A 72 -14.37 21.92 -8.68
N ASN A 73 -14.05 21.39 -7.51
CA ASN A 73 -12.90 21.82 -6.70
C ASN A 73 -11.55 21.20 -7.15
N ASN A 74 -11.56 20.44 -8.24
CA ASN A 74 -10.36 19.86 -8.85
C ASN A 74 -10.31 20.17 -10.36
N PRO A 75 -10.32 21.48 -10.78
CA PRO A 75 -10.31 21.85 -12.19
C PRO A 75 -8.96 21.57 -12.85
N TRP A 76 -8.96 21.48 -14.19
CA TRP A 76 -7.71 21.51 -14.97
C TRP A 76 -6.99 22.85 -14.71
N PRO A 77 -5.64 22.91 -14.56
CA PRO A 77 -4.64 21.87 -14.85
C PRO A 77 -4.23 21.00 -13.63
N LEU A 78 -4.96 21.04 -12.52
CA LEU A 78 -4.64 20.24 -11.35
C LEU A 78 -4.62 18.75 -11.71
N PHE A 79 -3.81 17.96 -11.00
CA PHE A 79 -3.81 16.51 -11.14
C PHE A 79 -5.22 15.95 -10.88
N PRO A 80 -5.78 15.11 -11.76
CA PRO A 80 -7.15 14.62 -11.60
C PRO A 80 -7.30 13.67 -10.43
N ARG A 81 -8.15 14.04 -9.46
CA ARG A 81 -8.54 13.19 -8.34
C ARG A 81 -9.82 12.45 -8.72
N VAL A 82 -9.67 11.41 -9.53
CA VAL A 82 -10.76 10.57 -10.02
C VAL A 82 -10.46 9.11 -9.78
N TYR A 83 -11.51 8.31 -9.70
CA TYR A 83 -11.37 6.86 -9.61
C TYR A 83 -10.58 6.31 -10.80
N LYS A 84 -9.52 5.59 -10.49
CA LYS A 84 -8.66 4.94 -11.48
C LYS A 84 -8.55 3.46 -11.16
N VAL A 85 -8.39 2.66 -12.18
CA VAL A 85 -8.07 1.25 -12.04
C VAL A 85 -6.69 1.05 -12.66
N ASP A 86 -5.73 0.67 -11.84
CA ASP A 86 -4.39 0.34 -12.28
C ASP A 86 -4.27 -1.17 -12.54
N TYR A 87 -3.18 -1.59 -13.17
CA TYR A 87 -2.95 -2.97 -13.59
C TYR A 87 -3.15 -4.00 -12.47
N GLY A 88 -2.67 -3.71 -11.25
CA GLY A 88 -2.82 -4.62 -10.11
C GLY A 88 -4.27 -4.82 -9.68
N HIS A 89 -5.11 -3.78 -9.78
CA HIS A 89 -6.55 -3.88 -9.50
C HIS A 89 -7.27 -4.70 -10.57
N GLU A 90 -6.90 -4.52 -11.85
CA GLU A 90 -7.45 -5.32 -12.96
C GLU A 90 -7.06 -6.80 -12.84
N GLU A 91 -5.78 -7.08 -12.55
CA GLU A 91 -5.30 -8.44 -12.32
C GLU A 91 -6.03 -9.10 -11.13
N SER A 92 -6.26 -8.35 -10.04
CA SER A 92 -7.01 -8.86 -8.88
C SER A 92 -8.46 -9.20 -9.24
N ARG A 93 -9.13 -8.34 -10.01
CA ARG A 93 -10.49 -8.60 -10.49
C ARG A 93 -10.57 -9.84 -11.37
N GLU A 94 -9.60 -10.05 -12.24
CA GLU A 94 -9.56 -11.23 -13.11
C GLU A 94 -9.39 -12.53 -12.31
N ILE A 95 -8.57 -12.49 -11.22
CA ILE A 95 -8.28 -13.67 -10.42
C ILE A 95 -9.38 -13.96 -9.39
N TYR A 96 -9.86 -12.93 -8.67
CA TYR A 96 -10.76 -13.09 -7.52
C TYR A 96 -12.20 -12.62 -7.78
N GLY A 97 -12.46 -11.95 -8.92
CA GLY A 97 -13.79 -11.47 -9.30
C GLY A 97 -14.14 -10.07 -8.77
N ASP A 98 -13.31 -9.48 -7.90
CA ASP A 98 -13.60 -8.20 -7.25
C ASP A 98 -12.39 -7.26 -7.18
N ASP A 99 -12.68 -5.96 -7.00
CA ASP A 99 -11.69 -4.93 -6.69
C ASP A 99 -11.15 -5.15 -5.28
N PRO A 100 -9.83 -5.22 -5.06
CA PRO A 100 -9.28 -5.52 -3.74
C PRO A 100 -9.37 -4.36 -2.75
N ARG A 101 -9.79 -3.16 -3.19
CA ARG A 101 -9.73 -1.94 -2.39
C ARG A 101 -10.87 -1.81 -1.40
N VAL A 102 -10.52 -1.41 -0.17
CA VAL A 102 -11.44 -1.00 0.89
C VAL A 102 -11.04 0.40 1.31
N TYR A 103 -11.97 1.35 1.18
CA TYR A 103 -11.74 2.77 1.39
C TYR A 103 -12.16 3.24 2.79
N SER A 104 -11.69 4.44 3.16
CA SER A 104 -12.01 5.09 4.45
C SER A 104 -11.71 4.21 5.65
N ILE A 105 -10.59 3.48 5.61
CA ILE A 105 -10.21 2.51 6.64
C ILE A 105 -8.80 2.78 7.18
N SER A 106 -8.64 2.69 8.49
CA SER A 106 -7.38 2.86 9.21
C SER A 106 -7.03 1.62 10.02
N GLY A 107 -5.75 1.22 10.00
CA GLY A 107 -5.24 0.13 10.84
C GLY A 107 -5.02 0.62 12.28
N LYS A 108 -5.49 -0.15 13.26
CA LYS A 108 -5.32 0.12 14.70
C LYS A 108 -4.24 -0.74 15.32
N GLU A 109 -4.26 -2.03 15.05
CA GLU A 109 -3.40 -3.00 15.73
C GLU A 109 -3.10 -4.19 14.84
N PHE A 110 -1.85 -4.67 14.86
CA PHE A 110 -1.48 -5.95 14.27
C PHE A 110 -1.79 -7.08 15.24
N LEU A 111 -2.64 -8.00 14.80
CA LEU A 111 -3.05 -9.16 15.58
C LEU A 111 -2.01 -10.27 15.47
N ARG A 112 -1.72 -10.92 16.60
CA ARG A 112 -0.72 -11.99 16.70
C ARG A 112 -1.32 -13.28 17.22
N ASN A 113 -0.74 -14.38 16.80
CA ASN A 113 -0.94 -15.68 17.41
C ASN A 113 -0.17 -15.80 18.74
N GLU A 114 -0.42 -16.87 19.50
CA GLU A 114 0.26 -17.15 20.76
C GLU A 114 1.80 -17.29 20.59
N ASP A 115 2.25 -17.76 19.44
CA ASP A 115 3.67 -17.89 19.08
C ASP A 115 4.31 -16.56 18.61
N GLY A 116 3.54 -15.46 18.57
CA GLY A 116 3.97 -14.14 18.13
C GLY A 116 3.93 -13.92 16.62
N SER A 117 3.59 -14.92 15.81
CA SER A 117 3.40 -14.77 14.36
C SER A 117 2.21 -13.86 14.04
N LEU A 118 2.20 -13.28 12.84
CA LEU A 118 1.09 -12.45 12.37
C LEU A 118 -0.17 -13.31 12.20
N ARG A 119 -1.30 -12.82 12.73
CA ARG A 119 -2.64 -13.39 12.53
C ARG A 119 -3.51 -12.49 11.65
N GLY A 120 -3.25 -11.19 11.66
CA GLY A 120 -4.06 -10.23 10.93
C GLY A 120 -3.89 -8.80 11.41
N ILE A 121 -4.90 -7.98 11.14
CA ILE A 121 -4.95 -6.59 11.55
C ILE A 121 -6.37 -6.21 12.00
N LYS A 122 -6.45 -5.43 13.07
CA LYS A 122 -7.67 -4.74 13.47
C LYS A 122 -7.71 -3.39 12.79
N THR A 123 -8.83 -3.05 12.20
CA THR A 123 -9.08 -1.75 11.55
C THR A 123 -10.29 -1.04 12.15
N VAL A 124 -10.44 0.22 11.80
CA VAL A 124 -11.62 1.06 12.08
C VAL A 124 -11.92 1.89 10.84
N GLU A 125 -13.18 2.17 10.57
CA GLU A 125 -13.55 3.16 9.56
C GLU A 125 -13.19 4.57 10.02
N VAL A 126 -12.85 5.44 9.06
CA VAL A 126 -12.58 6.85 9.33
C VAL A 126 -13.49 7.74 8.50
N ASP A 127 -13.86 8.89 9.08
CA ASP A 127 -14.64 9.91 8.40
C ASP A 127 -13.75 10.79 7.49
N HIS A 128 -14.34 11.81 6.86
CA HIS A 128 -13.65 12.76 5.97
C HIS A 128 -12.59 13.63 6.69
N ASN A 129 -12.56 13.68 8.02
CA ASN A 129 -11.56 14.33 8.85
C ASN A 129 -10.55 13.34 9.42
N PHE A 130 -10.56 12.07 8.96
CA PHE A 130 -9.77 10.96 9.49
C PHE A 130 -10.01 10.64 10.96
N GLN A 131 -11.21 11.00 11.49
CA GLN A 131 -11.61 10.61 12.84
C GLN A 131 -12.23 9.22 12.80
N GLU A 132 -11.90 8.39 13.79
CA GLU A 132 -12.47 7.05 13.92
C GLU A 132 -13.97 7.09 14.06
N VAL A 133 -14.67 6.28 13.29
CA VAL A 133 -16.12 6.08 13.42
C VAL A 133 -16.36 5.02 14.49
N PRO A 134 -17.09 5.34 15.58
CA PRO A 134 -17.35 4.39 16.66
C PRO A 134 -18.07 3.12 16.16
N ASP A 135 -17.76 1.99 16.80
CA ASP A 135 -18.42 0.69 16.57
C ASP A 135 -18.19 0.11 15.14
N THR A 136 -17.15 0.56 14.43
CA THR A 136 -16.76 0.03 13.10
C THR A 136 -15.49 -0.82 13.12
N GLU A 137 -15.00 -1.18 14.31
CA GLU A 137 -13.82 -2.02 14.41
C GLU A 137 -14.04 -3.39 13.76
N LYS A 138 -13.06 -3.83 12.98
CA LYS A 138 -13.10 -5.12 12.29
C LYS A 138 -11.74 -5.80 12.30
N ASP A 139 -11.73 -7.09 12.59
CA ASP A 139 -10.55 -7.94 12.45
C ASP A 139 -10.49 -8.54 11.05
N TRP A 140 -9.30 -8.50 10.45
CA TRP A 140 -8.99 -9.08 9.15
C TRP A 140 -7.85 -10.08 9.31
N GLU A 141 -8.03 -11.28 8.80
CA GLU A 141 -6.96 -12.28 8.78
C GLU A 141 -5.90 -11.92 7.73
N ALA A 142 -4.63 -12.07 8.09
CA ALA A 142 -3.52 -11.88 7.17
C ALA A 142 -2.28 -12.65 7.62
N ASP A 143 -1.59 -13.25 6.65
CA ASP A 143 -0.27 -13.88 6.81
C ASP A 143 0.86 -12.92 6.42
N LEU A 144 0.54 -11.93 5.57
CA LEU A 144 1.47 -10.92 5.07
C LEU A 144 0.80 -9.55 4.99
N ILE A 145 1.41 -8.56 5.61
CA ILE A 145 0.96 -7.16 5.50
C ILE A 145 2.10 -6.33 4.92
N LEU A 146 1.81 -5.57 3.86
CA LEU A 146 2.74 -4.71 3.14
C LEU A 146 2.36 -3.24 3.36
N LEU A 147 3.31 -2.45 3.86
CA LEU A 147 3.11 -1.04 4.18
C LEU A 147 3.56 -0.18 3.00
N ALA A 148 2.61 0.40 2.26
CA ALA A 148 2.80 1.26 1.09
C ALA A 148 2.25 2.68 1.34
N MET A 149 2.49 3.22 2.53
CA MET A 149 1.88 4.45 3.06
C MET A 149 2.60 5.75 2.64
N GLY A 150 3.37 5.73 1.54
CA GLY A 150 4.13 6.88 1.05
C GLY A 150 5.53 6.99 1.65
N PHE A 151 6.16 8.14 1.41
CA PHE A 151 7.54 8.42 1.80
C PHE A 151 7.59 9.51 2.87
N LEU A 152 8.60 9.45 3.74
CA LEU A 152 8.81 10.47 4.79
C LEU A 152 9.47 11.75 4.26
N GLY A 153 10.09 11.68 3.08
CA GLY A 153 10.81 12.77 2.45
C GLY A 153 12.03 12.28 1.67
N PRO A 154 12.81 13.21 1.09
CA PRO A 154 14.04 12.87 0.38
C PRO A 154 15.12 12.37 1.34
N GLU A 155 16.03 11.55 0.83
CA GLU A 155 17.19 11.08 1.60
C GLU A 155 18.21 12.23 1.77
N HIS A 156 18.44 12.63 3.00
CA HIS A 156 19.29 13.80 3.30
C HIS A 156 20.75 13.68 2.83
N TYR A 157 21.28 12.47 2.69
CA TYR A 157 22.66 12.28 2.21
C TYR A 157 22.83 12.75 0.75
N THR A 158 21.79 12.76 -0.05
CA THR A 158 21.84 13.21 -1.45
C THR A 158 22.05 14.72 -1.60
N ILE A 159 21.71 15.50 -0.56
CA ILE A 159 21.86 16.95 -0.54
C ILE A 159 22.97 17.44 0.39
N SER A 160 23.60 16.54 1.15
CA SER A 160 24.71 16.91 2.00
C SER A 160 25.86 17.48 1.17
N GLY A 161 26.07 18.79 1.22
CA GLY A 161 27.06 19.52 0.44
C GLY A 161 26.50 20.36 -0.72
N LEU A 162 25.18 20.41 -0.93
CA LEU A 162 24.55 21.25 -1.94
C LEU A 162 23.86 22.50 -1.37
N ASP A 163 23.82 22.66 -0.05
CA ASP A 163 23.17 23.78 0.67
C ASP A 163 21.74 24.08 0.21
N LEU A 164 20.97 23.02 -0.13
CA LEU A 164 19.59 23.16 -0.56
C LEU A 164 18.66 23.33 0.64
N GLU A 165 17.81 24.35 0.58
CA GLU A 165 16.77 24.55 1.58
C GLU A 165 15.66 23.52 1.44
N THR A 166 15.07 23.13 2.58
CA THR A 166 13.89 22.29 2.64
C THR A 166 12.68 23.04 3.18
N ASP A 167 11.47 22.62 2.78
CA ASP A 167 10.22 23.07 3.35
C ASP A 167 9.91 22.38 4.70
N GLU A 168 8.78 22.72 5.31
CA GLU A 168 8.32 22.13 6.58
C GLU A 168 8.02 20.61 6.47
N ARG A 169 7.89 20.08 5.27
CA ARG A 169 7.67 18.66 4.98
C ARG A 169 8.95 17.95 4.55
N SER A 170 10.10 18.58 4.73
CA SER A 170 11.41 18.08 4.29
C SER A 170 11.59 17.91 2.78
N ASN A 171 10.72 18.46 1.94
CA ASN A 171 10.94 18.51 0.49
C ASN A 171 11.89 19.64 0.13
N TYR A 172 12.63 19.48 -0.96
CA TYR A 172 13.48 20.55 -1.45
C TYR A 172 12.63 21.71 -1.93
N LYS A 173 12.98 22.92 -1.50
CA LYS A 173 12.34 24.13 -2.03
C LYS A 173 12.73 24.30 -3.49
N ALA A 174 11.74 24.53 -4.34
CA ALA A 174 11.88 24.96 -5.72
C ALA A 174 11.20 26.33 -5.88
N ASP A 175 11.83 27.24 -6.62
CA ASP A 175 11.28 28.57 -6.95
C ASP A 175 10.14 28.45 -7.97
#